data_29bc34c670c274069cd8c7e21dbc97b3
#
_entry.id   29bc34c670c274069cd8c7e21dbc97b3
#
_cell.length_a   1.000
_cell.length_b   1.000
_cell.length_c   1.000
_cell.angle_alpha   90.00
_cell.angle_beta   90.00
_cell.angle_gamma   90.00
#
_symmetry.space_group_name_H-M   'P 1'
#
loop_
_entity.id
_entity.type
_entity.pdbx_description
1 polymer ?
#
loop_
_entity_poly.entity_id
_entity_poly.type
_entity_poly.pdbx_seq_one_letter_code
_entity_poly.pdbx_strand_id
1 'polypeptide(L)'
;MTLSPAWLDELRARSHELAGKATALDWTLFAVFYVIQMFGVSIGFHRYLAHNSFKTSRFFEGVLMVTGSMALEGPVLFWVSTHRRHHRYSDELGDPHSPNLSGSGPAGKLKGLWYAHIPWMFSDQESRVTVFAPDVVRDRRLYFYNRTYPVWALTSLLLPALLGFAIGGTAAAAPLTCPAGLRAGP
;
A
#
# COMPACT_ATOMS: atom_id res chain seq x y z
N MET A 1 5.84 34.43 14.31
CA MET A 1 6.59 33.46 15.14
C MET A 1 5.58 32.37 15.54
N THR A 2 5.45 31.33 14.73
CA THR A 2 4.54 30.20 15.00
C THR A 2 5.28 29.24 15.90
N LEU A 3 4.90 29.23 17.19
CA LEU A 3 5.40 28.24 18.14
C LEU A 3 4.93 26.86 17.69
N SER A 4 5.87 25.99 17.36
CA SER A 4 5.58 24.59 17.15
C SER A 4 4.99 23.98 18.43
N PRO A 5 3.91 23.22 18.39
CA PRO A 5 3.38 22.57 19.59
C PRO A 5 4.46 21.65 20.18
N ALA A 6 4.68 21.74 21.50
CA ALA A 6 5.73 20.97 22.20
C ALA A 6 5.71 19.46 21.92
N TRP A 7 4.52 18.89 21.69
CA TRP A 7 4.34 17.49 21.32
C TRP A 7 4.95 17.15 19.96
N LEU A 8 4.98 18.10 18.99
CA LEU A 8 5.63 17.90 17.69
C LEU A 8 7.15 17.84 17.82
N ASP A 9 7.74 18.65 18.67
CA ASP A 9 9.18 18.64 18.89
C ASP A 9 9.60 17.38 19.65
N GLU A 10 8.78 16.91 20.58
CA GLU A 10 8.99 15.63 21.28
C GLU A 10 8.88 14.44 20.28
N LEU A 11 7.88 14.44 19.38
CA LEU A 11 7.76 13.42 18.35
C LEU A 11 8.96 13.41 17.40
N ARG A 12 9.46 14.58 17.00
CA ARG A 12 10.66 14.68 16.15
C ARG A 12 11.90 14.15 16.87
N ALA A 13 12.14 14.56 18.11
CA ALA A 13 13.26 14.07 18.91
C ALA A 13 13.22 12.55 19.08
N ARG A 14 12.06 11.97 19.39
CA ARG A 14 11.86 10.51 19.48
C ARG A 14 12.04 9.81 18.14
N SER A 15 11.58 10.39 17.04
CA SER A 15 11.76 9.79 15.71
C SER A 15 13.24 9.72 15.31
N HIS A 16 14.01 10.77 15.61
CA HIS A 16 15.46 10.76 15.38
C HIS A 16 16.20 9.75 16.27
N GLU A 17 15.82 9.65 17.54
CA GLU A 17 16.40 8.66 18.46
C GLU A 17 16.10 7.23 18.01
N LEU A 18 14.90 6.96 17.52
CA LEU A 18 14.49 5.64 17.03
C LEU A 18 15.14 5.28 15.70
N ALA A 19 15.24 6.23 14.77
CA ALA A 19 15.91 6.04 13.48
C ALA A 19 17.40 5.66 13.66
N GLY A 20 18.07 6.23 14.68
CA GLY A 20 19.45 5.87 15.01
C GLY A 20 19.63 4.49 15.65
N LYS A 21 18.53 3.80 16.00
CA LYS A 21 18.55 2.47 16.64
C LYS A 21 18.07 1.34 15.72
N ALA A 22 17.76 1.63 14.45
CA ALA A 22 17.36 0.59 13.50
C ALA A 22 18.48 -0.41 13.28
N THR A 23 18.19 -1.68 13.49
CA THR A 23 19.14 -2.78 13.38
C THR A 23 19.12 -3.41 11.97
N ALA A 24 20.10 -4.25 11.67
CA ALA A 24 20.09 -5.03 10.42
C ALA A 24 18.84 -5.93 10.31
N LEU A 25 18.32 -6.42 11.44
CA LEU A 25 17.08 -7.20 11.46
C LEU A 25 15.88 -6.37 11.00
N ASP A 26 15.78 -5.10 11.42
CA ASP A 26 14.67 -4.22 11.03
C ASP A 26 14.65 -3.97 9.54
N TRP A 27 15.81 -3.67 8.97
CA TRP A 27 15.96 -3.49 7.53
C TRP A 27 15.69 -4.77 6.75
N THR A 28 16.08 -5.93 7.28
CA THR A 28 15.79 -7.22 6.66
C THR A 28 14.29 -7.51 6.65
N LEU A 29 13.61 -7.34 7.79
CA LEU A 29 12.17 -7.51 7.89
C LEU A 29 11.44 -6.56 6.93
N PHE A 30 11.83 -5.28 6.93
CA PHE A 30 11.26 -4.31 6.00
C PHE A 30 11.41 -4.76 4.54
N ALA A 31 12.61 -5.14 4.13
CA ALA A 31 12.87 -5.57 2.75
C ALA A 31 12.07 -6.82 2.38
N VAL A 32 12.00 -7.82 3.27
CA VAL A 32 11.23 -9.04 3.04
C VAL A 32 9.73 -8.75 2.90
N PHE A 33 9.15 -7.98 3.82
CA PHE A 33 7.73 -7.62 3.73
C PHE A 33 7.44 -6.76 2.51
N TYR A 34 8.29 -5.81 2.20
CA TYR A 34 8.16 -4.98 0.99
C TYR A 34 8.13 -5.83 -0.28
N VAL A 35 9.08 -6.76 -0.43
CA VAL A 35 9.14 -7.66 -1.59
C VAL A 35 7.88 -8.54 -1.68
N ILE A 36 7.43 -9.13 -0.56
CA ILE A 36 6.22 -9.97 -0.52
C ILE A 36 4.99 -9.17 -0.95
N GLN A 37 4.83 -7.96 -0.45
CA GLN A 37 3.70 -7.07 -0.79
C GLN A 37 3.76 -6.62 -2.25
N MET A 38 4.94 -6.24 -2.73
CA MET A 38 5.15 -5.89 -4.14
C MET A 38 4.84 -7.05 -5.09
N PHE A 39 5.16 -8.29 -4.71
CA PHE A 39 4.71 -9.47 -5.46
C PHE A 39 3.19 -9.60 -5.46
N GLY A 40 2.52 -9.38 -4.33
CA GLY A 40 1.06 -9.39 -4.23
C GLY A 40 0.41 -8.39 -5.17
N VAL A 41 0.91 -7.16 -5.22
CA VAL A 41 0.41 -6.13 -6.14
C VAL A 41 0.79 -6.46 -7.59
N SER A 42 2.09 -6.64 -7.89
CA SER A 42 2.57 -6.75 -9.27
C SER A 42 2.14 -8.05 -9.94
N ILE A 43 2.15 -9.17 -9.24
CA ILE A 43 1.74 -10.47 -9.79
C ILE A 43 0.26 -10.72 -9.55
N GLY A 44 -0.26 -10.44 -8.35
CA GLY A 44 -1.63 -10.71 -7.97
C GLY A 44 -2.62 -9.71 -8.56
N PHE A 45 -2.60 -8.47 -8.11
CA PHE A 45 -3.57 -7.47 -8.55
C PHE A 45 -3.37 -7.08 -10.01
N HIS A 46 -2.12 -6.84 -10.41
CA HIS A 46 -1.78 -6.38 -11.74
C HIS A 46 -1.84 -7.51 -12.78
N ARG A 47 -0.92 -8.47 -12.75
CA ARG A 47 -0.83 -9.47 -13.82
C ARG A 47 -1.94 -10.52 -13.78
N TYR A 48 -2.30 -11.02 -12.61
CA TYR A 48 -3.31 -12.05 -12.48
C TYR A 48 -4.73 -11.48 -12.66
N LEU A 49 -5.13 -10.45 -11.88
CA LEU A 49 -6.49 -9.93 -11.94
C LEU A 49 -6.70 -8.86 -13.01
N ALA A 50 -5.86 -7.83 -13.08
CA ALA A 50 -6.11 -6.73 -14.02
C ALA A 50 -5.89 -7.16 -15.47
N HIS A 51 -4.82 -7.91 -15.74
CA HIS A 51 -4.46 -8.34 -17.10
C HIS A 51 -4.85 -9.77 -17.47
N ASN A 52 -5.34 -10.60 -16.53
CA ASN A 52 -5.65 -12.02 -16.76
C ASN A 52 -4.51 -12.79 -17.46
N SER A 53 -3.25 -12.47 -17.12
CA SER A 53 -2.06 -12.94 -17.85
C SER A 53 -1.75 -14.42 -17.64
N PHE A 54 -2.28 -15.03 -16.57
CA PHE A 54 -2.05 -16.44 -16.24
C PHE A 54 -3.18 -17.01 -15.38
N LYS A 55 -3.20 -18.33 -15.24
CA LYS A 55 -4.09 -19.07 -14.32
C LYS A 55 -3.28 -19.64 -13.17
N THR A 56 -3.88 -19.72 -11.98
CA THR A 56 -3.21 -20.25 -10.79
C THR A 56 -4.16 -21.10 -9.94
N SER A 57 -3.59 -21.78 -8.93
CA SER A 57 -4.37 -22.52 -7.95
C SER A 57 -5.12 -21.57 -7.00
N ARG A 58 -6.20 -22.06 -6.40
CA ARG A 58 -6.98 -21.29 -5.41
C ARG A 58 -6.16 -20.89 -4.19
N PHE A 59 -5.21 -21.75 -3.80
CA PHE A 59 -4.30 -21.44 -2.69
C PHE A 59 -3.40 -20.26 -3.04
N PHE A 60 -2.76 -20.31 -4.21
CA PHE A 60 -1.84 -19.25 -4.64
C PHE A 60 -2.58 -17.94 -4.95
N GLU A 61 -3.80 -18.01 -5.50
CA GLU A 61 -4.71 -16.86 -5.61
C GLU A 61 -4.90 -16.19 -4.23
N GLY A 62 -5.22 -16.98 -3.21
CA GLY A 62 -5.39 -16.47 -1.85
C GLY A 62 -4.15 -15.77 -1.31
N VAL A 63 -2.97 -16.38 -1.49
CA VAL A 63 -1.68 -15.76 -1.11
C VAL A 63 -1.50 -14.41 -1.80
N LEU A 64 -1.73 -14.35 -3.12
CA LEU A 64 -1.58 -13.11 -3.88
C LEU A 64 -2.58 -12.03 -3.45
N MET A 65 -3.83 -12.40 -3.14
CA MET A 65 -4.85 -11.46 -2.66
C MET A 65 -4.53 -10.89 -1.29
N VAL A 66 -4.07 -11.74 -0.37
CA VAL A 66 -3.67 -11.32 0.98
C VAL A 66 -2.45 -10.41 0.91
N THR A 67 -1.38 -10.83 0.24
CA THR A 67 -0.14 -10.07 0.15
C THR A 67 -0.29 -8.75 -0.60
N GLY A 68 -1.11 -8.73 -1.67
CA GLY A 68 -1.47 -7.49 -2.37
C GLY A 68 -2.29 -6.53 -1.50
N SER A 69 -3.24 -7.06 -0.71
CA SER A 69 -4.02 -6.24 0.23
C SER A 69 -3.16 -5.66 1.37
N MET A 70 -2.09 -6.35 1.75
CA MET A 70 -1.13 -5.87 2.74
C MET A 70 -0.28 -4.69 2.26
N ALA A 71 -0.21 -4.43 0.96
CA ALA A 71 0.53 -3.28 0.40
C ALA A 71 -0.13 -1.92 0.67
N LEU A 72 -1.35 -1.89 1.21
CA LEU A 72 -2.11 -0.67 1.57
C LEU A 72 -2.51 0.22 0.38
N GLU A 73 -2.49 -0.32 -0.83
CA GLU A 73 -2.90 0.39 -2.05
C GLU A 73 -4.43 0.30 -2.31
N GLY A 74 -5.20 -0.13 -1.33
CA GLY A 74 -6.65 -0.27 -1.41
C GLY A 74 -7.14 -1.71 -1.63
N PRO A 75 -8.47 -1.93 -1.48
CA PRO A 75 -9.08 -3.23 -1.65
C PRO A 75 -9.05 -3.70 -3.10
N VAL A 76 -9.12 -5.02 -3.30
CA VAL A 76 -8.99 -5.70 -4.61
C VAL A 76 -9.85 -5.07 -5.71
N LEU A 77 -11.13 -4.83 -5.45
CA LEU A 77 -12.06 -4.26 -6.45
C LEU A 77 -11.70 -2.83 -6.83
N PHE A 78 -11.32 -2.02 -5.85
CA PHE A 78 -10.87 -0.64 -6.07
C PHE A 78 -9.61 -0.63 -6.95
N TRP A 79 -8.60 -1.40 -6.56
CA TRP A 79 -7.32 -1.43 -7.27
C TRP A 79 -7.49 -1.89 -8.72
N VAL A 80 -8.13 -3.04 -8.93
CA VAL A 80 -8.28 -3.63 -10.27
C VAL A 80 -9.15 -2.75 -11.18
N SER A 81 -10.26 -2.20 -10.67
CA SER A 81 -11.11 -1.33 -11.47
C SER A 81 -10.41 -0.03 -11.87
N THR A 82 -9.66 0.54 -10.95
CA THR A 82 -8.91 1.78 -11.22
C THR A 82 -7.77 1.54 -12.21
N HIS A 83 -7.03 0.45 -12.04
CA HIS A 83 -5.95 0.09 -12.97
C HIS A 83 -6.45 -0.22 -14.39
N ARG A 84 -7.57 -0.96 -14.52
CA ARG A 84 -8.19 -1.20 -15.84
C ARG A 84 -8.77 0.08 -16.46
N ARG A 85 -9.27 1.02 -15.64
CA ARG A 85 -9.68 2.34 -16.09
C ARG A 85 -8.49 3.13 -16.60
N HIS A 86 -7.35 3.11 -15.87
CA HIS A 86 -6.11 3.72 -16.33
C HIS A 86 -5.71 3.20 -17.71
N HIS A 87 -5.66 1.88 -17.91
CA HIS A 87 -5.33 1.31 -19.22
C HIS A 87 -6.30 1.71 -20.33
N ARG A 88 -7.57 1.91 -20.00
CA ARG A 88 -8.58 2.33 -20.99
C ARG A 88 -8.44 3.78 -21.42
N TYR A 89 -7.99 4.65 -20.53
CA TYR A 89 -7.91 6.10 -20.76
C TYR A 89 -6.48 6.61 -20.62
N SER A 90 -5.49 5.76 -20.77
CA SER A 90 -4.07 6.06 -20.53
C SER A 90 -3.67 7.42 -21.09
N ASP A 91 -3.28 8.34 -20.20
CA ASP A 91 -2.90 9.74 -20.48
C ASP A 91 -4.00 10.63 -21.10
N GLU A 92 -5.25 10.18 -21.14
CA GLU A 92 -6.40 10.94 -21.60
C GLU A 92 -7.27 11.44 -20.44
N LEU A 93 -8.22 12.35 -20.75
CA LEU A 93 -9.23 12.78 -19.79
C LEU A 93 -10.05 11.57 -19.31
N GLY A 94 -10.00 11.29 -18.01
CA GLY A 94 -10.63 10.12 -17.41
C GLY A 94 -9.64 9.11 -16.83
N ASP A 95 -8.35 9.24 -17.12
CA ASP A 95 -7.30 8.50 -16.45
C ASP A 95 -7.20 8.92 -14.97
N PRO A 96 -7.38 7.99 -14.01
CA PRO A 96 -7.41 8.33 -12.59
C PRO A 96 -6.06 8.78 -12.02
N HIS A 97 -4.95 8.40 -12.64
CA HIS A 97 -3.61 8.68 -12.09
C HIS A 97 -2.53 8.93 -13.16
N SER A 98 -2.88 9.58 -14.27
CA SER A 98 -1.89 9.95 -15.27
C SER A 98 -0.85 10.94 -14.74
N PRO A 99 0.45 10.69 -14.96
CA PRO A 99 1.49 11.66 -14.68
C PRO A 99 1.52 12.82 -15.68
N ASN A 100 0.85 12.68 -16.83
CA ASN A 100 0.95 13.60 -17.96
C ASN A 100 -0.16 14.67 -18.00
N LEU A 101 -1.20 14.55 -17.16
CA LEU A 101 -2.35 15.48 -17.15
C LEU A 101 -2.17 16.69 -16.23
N SER A 102 -1.03 16.83 -15.54
CA SER A 102 -0.78 17.91 -14.57
C SER A 102 -0.11 19.16 -15.14
N GLY A 103 0.00 19.25 -16.46
CA GLY A 103 0.57 20.39 -17.18
C GLY A 103 1.85 20.07 -17.95
N SER A 104 2.29 21.03 -18.80
CA SER A 104 3.48 20.88 -19.63
C SER A 104 4.76 21.34 -18.90
N GLY A 105 5.92 20.85 -19.38
CA GLY A 105 7.23 21.23 -18.85
C GLY A 105 7.67 20.42 -17.61
N PRO A 106 8.91 20.65 -17.11
CA PRO A 106 9.48 19.84 -16.02
C PRO A 106 8.67 19.90 -14.72
N ALA A 107 8.16 21.07 -14.36
CA ALA A 107 7.34 21.24 -13.15
C ALA A 107 5.99 20.52 -13.25
N GLY A 108 5.33 20.56 -14.41
CA GLY A 108 4.09 19.83 -14.68
C GLY A 108 4.32 18.32 -14.59
N LYS A 109 5.40 17.83 -15.18
CA LYS A 109 5.78 16.40 -15.10
C LYS A 109 6.06 15.95 -13.66
N LEU A 110 6.80 16.74 -12.89
CA LEU A 110 7.08 16.42 -11.49
C LEU A 110 5.80 16.39 -10.64
N LYS A 111 4.91 17.39 -10.84
CA LYS A 111 3.60 17.42 -10.20
C LYS A 111 2.74 16.21 -10.59
N GLY A 112 2.72 15.86 -11.86
CA GLY A 112 1.97 14.71 -12.37
C GLY A 112 2.52 13.39 -11.83
N LEU A 113 3.84 13.24 -11.79
CA LEU A 113 4.49 12.08 -11.21
C LEU A 113 4.13 11.93 -9.73
N TRP A 114 4.18 13.01 -8.96
CA TRP A 114 3.74 13.00 -7.56
C TRP A 114 2.26 12.60 -7.43
N TYR A 115 1.38 13.22 -8.24
CA TYR A 115 -0.05 12.90 -8.24
C TYR A 115 -0.31 11.43 -8.56
N ALA A 116 0.35 10.90 -9.58
CA ALA A 116 0.20 9.51 -10.02
C ALA A 116 0.67 8.47 -8.99
N HIS A 117 1.43 8.85 -7.96
CA HIS A 117 1.93 7.92 -6.94
C HIS A 117 1.11 7.93 -5.64
N ILE A 118 0.68 9.07 -5.17
CA ILE A 118 0.07 9.18 -3.83
C ILE A 118 -1.28 9.89 -3.84
N PRO A 119 -1.42 11.16 -4.29
CA PRO A 119 -2.66 11.91 -4.12
C PRO A 119 -3.88 11.33 -4.84
N TRP A 120 -3.69 10.61 -5.94
CA TRP A 120 -4.80 9.99 -6.67
C TRP A 120 -5.61 9.00 -5.81
N MET A 121 -4.97 8.32 -4.86
CA MET A 121 -5.63 7.37 -3.95
C MET A 121 -6.63 8.05 -3.00
N PHE A 122 -6.49 9.36 -2.79
CA PHE A 122 -7.35 10.19 -1.95
C PHE A 122 -8.27 11.11 -2.78
N SER A 123 -8.31 10.92 -4.09
CA SER A 123 -9.20 11.69 -4.96
C SER A 123 -10.62 11.14 -4.95
N ASP A 124 -11.61 12.01 -5.16
CA ASP A 124 -13.03 11.63 -5.26
C ASP A 124 -13.36 10.89 -6.57
N GLN A 125 -12.36 10.56 -7.38
CA GLN A 125 -12.55 9.89 -8.67
C GLN A 125 -12.68 8.37 -8.50
N GLU A 126 -13.84 7.92 -8.08
CA GLU A 126 -14.12 6.48 -8.01
C GLU A 126 -14.28 5.84 -9.39
N SER A 127 -13.61 4.71 -9.57
CA SER A 127 -13.81 3.86 -10.75
C SER A 127 -15.01 2.94 -10.54
N ARG A 128 -15.97 2.97 -11.47
CA ARG A 128 -17.15 2.10 -11.41
C ARG A 128 -16.74 0.63 -11.55
N VAL A 129 -16.68 -0.09 -10.43
CA VAL A 129 -16.23 -1.49 -10.37
C VAL A 129 -17.05 -2.41 -11.30
N THR A 130 -18.36 -2.16 -11.45
CA THR A 130 -19.22 -2.92 -12.34
C THR A 130 -18.93 -2.73 -13.83
N VAL A 131 -18.26 -1.63 -14.20
CA VAL A 131 -17.86 -1.31 -15.58
C VAL A 131 -16.47 -1.83 -15.90
N PHE A 132 -15.52 -1.62 -14.97
CA PHE A 132 -14.10 -1.91 -15.23
C PHE A 132 -13.64 -3.27 -14.71
N ALA A 133 -14.34 -3.86 -13.71
CA ALA A 133 -14.01 -5.15 -13.13
C ALA A 133 -15.25 -6.03 -12.88
N PRO A 134 -16.16 -6.22 -13.87
CA PRO A 134 -17.40 -6.99 -13.69
C PRO A 134 -17.15 -8.47 -13.38
N ASP A 135 -16.07 -9.04 -13.88
CA ASP A 135 -15.60 -10.39 -13.61
C ASP A 135 -15.17 -10.57 -12.15
N VAL A 136 -14.40 -9.61 -11.63
CA VAL A 136 -13.92 -9.62 -10.23
C VAL A 136 -15.08 -9.45 -9.24
N VAL A 137 -16.04 -8.56 -9.55
CA VAL A 137 -17.25 -8.36 -8.71
C VAL A 137 -18.08 -9.64 -8.59
N ARG A 138 -18.18 -10.42 -9.67
CA ARG A 138 -18.97 -11.66 -9.69
C ARG A 138 -18.31 -12.84 -9.00
N ASP A 139 -16.99 -12.80 -8.80
CA ASP A 139 -16.28 -13.86 -8.09
C ASP A 139 -16.44 -13.69 -6.58
N ARG A 140 -17.16 -14.62 -5.93
CA ARG A 140 -17.43 -14.59 -4.48
C ARG A 140 -16.16 -14.65 -3.62
N ARG A 141 -15.08 -15.28 -4.12
CA ARG A 141 -13.82 -15.40 -3.38
C ARG A 141 -13.06 -14.06 -3.42
N LEU A 142 -12.99 -13.44 -4.59
CA LEU A 142 -12.37 -12.12 -4.73
C LEU A 142 -13.14 -11.06 -3.95
N TYR A 143 -14.47 -11.16 -3.92
CA TYR A 143 -15.32 -10.33 -3.07
C TYR A 143 -15.05 -10.54 -1.58
N PHE A 144 -14.77 -11.77 -1.14
CA PHE A 144 -14.35 -12.04 0.24
C PHE A 144 -13.06 -11.32 0.59
N TYR A 145 -12.00 -11.41 -0.23
CA TYR A 145 -10.74 -10.68 0.01
C TYR A 145 -10.93 -9.16 0.00
N ASN A 146 -11.79 -8.66 -0.88
CA ASN A 146 -12.14 -7.24 -0.90
C ASN A 146 -12.80 -6.80 0.41
N ARG A 147 -13.76 -7.56 0.91
CA ARG A 147 -14.47 -7.23 2.16
C ARG A 147 -13.58 -7.34 3.40
N THR A 148 -12.65 -8.28 3.39
CA THR A 148 -11.70 -8.51 4.50
C THR A 148 -10.44 -7.65 4.40
N TYR A 149 -10.36 -6.72 3.45
CA TYR A 149 -9.23 -5.82 3.27
C TYR A 149 -8.73 -5.14 4.57
N PRO A 150 -9.61 -4.62 5.47
CA PRO A 150 -9.13 -3.99 6.72
C PRO A 150 -8.34 -4.96 7.61
N VAL A 151 -8.65 -6.25 7.58
CA VAL A 151 -7.92 -7.28 8.33
C VAL A 151 -6.49 -7.43 7.77
N TRP A 152 -6.36 -7.50 6.45
CA TRP A 152 -5.06 -7.64 5.80
C TRP A 152 -4.21 -6.38 5.92
N ALA A 153 -4.84 -5.21 5.81
CA ALA A 153 -4.21 -3.93 6.08
C ALA A 153 -3.67 -3.85 7.52
N LEU A 154 -4.45 -4.26 8.51
CA LEU A 154 -4.01 -4.32 9.91
C LEU A 154 -2.89 -5.36 10.10
N THR A 155 -2.99 -6.51 9.43
CA THR A 155 -1.94 -7.54 9.48
C THR A 155 -0.61 -7.01 8.95
N SER A 156 -0.62 -6.18 7.91
CA SER A 156 0.63 -5.60 7.35
C SER A 156 1.34 -4.68 8.35
N LEU A 157 0.60 -4.06 9.26
CA LEU A 157 1.15 -3.21 10.31
C LEU A 157 1.61 -4.02 11.53
N LEU A 158 0.79 -4.97 11.96
CA LEU A 158 1.03 -5.70 13.21
C LEU A 158 2.04 -6.83 13.07
N LEU A 159 2.02 -7.56 11.95
CA LEU A 159 2.86 -8.75 11.79
C LEU A 159 4.36 -8.43 11.80
N PRO A 160 4.90 -7.44 11.09
CA PRO A 160 6.30 -7.05 11.20
C PRO A 160 6.68 -6.60 12.62
N ALA A 161 5.79 -5.85 13.28
CA ALA A 161 6.02 -5.38 14.65
C ALA A 161 6.09 -6.54 15.64
N LEU A 162 5.17 -7.51 15.54
CA LEU A 162 5.16 -8.70 16.41
C LEU A 162 6.38 -9.58 16.17
N LEU A 163 6.79 -9.77 14.93
CA LEU A 163 7.99 -10.53 14.58
C LEU A 163 9.25 -9.83 15.10
N GLY A 164 9.37 -8.53 14.90
CA GLY A 164 10.49 -7.76 15.43
C GLY A 164 10.58 -7.83 16.95
N PHE A 165 9.46 -7.74 17.64
CA PHE A 165 9.39 -7.92 19.09
C PHE A 165 9.79 -9.33 19.52
N ALA A 166 9.26 -10.35 18.85
CA ALA A 166 9.54 -11.75 19.21
C ALA A 166 11.01 -12.17 18.99
N ILE A 167 11.66 -11.63 17.95
CA ILE A 167 13.04 -11.98 17.58
C ILE A 167 14.04 -11.06 18.28
N GLY A 168 13.78 -9.77 18.32
CA GLY A 168 14.72 -8.74 18.78
C GLY A 168 14.51 -8.24 20.20
N GLY A 169 13.41 -8.62 20.86
CA GLY A 169 13.05 -8.10 22.19
C GLY A 169 12.79 -6.58 22.22
N THR A 170 12.80 -5.94 21.08
CA THR A 170 12.53 -4.51 20.91
C THR A 170 11.43 -4.31 19.87
N ALA A 171 10.67 -3.21 19.97
CA ALA A 171 9.69 -2.82 18.95
C ALA A 171 10.36 -2.30 17.66
N ALA A 172 11.46 -2.89 17.27
CA ALA A 172 12.38 -2.39 16.26
C ALA A 172 11.81 -2.48 14.83
N ALA A 173 10.88 -3.36 14.55
CA ALA A 173 10.17 -3.38 13.25
C ALA A 173 9.08 -2.30 13.13
N ALA A 174 8.91 -1.44 14.12
CA ALA A 174 7.88 -0.41 14.17
C ALA A 174 8.19 0.93 13.43
N PRO A 175 9.41 1.24 12.93
CA PRO A 175 9.71 2.60 12.46
C PRO A 175 8.89 3.05 11.25
N LEU A 176 8.27 2.12 10.52
CA LEU A 176 7.52 2.46 9.30
C LEU A 176 6.00 2.37 9.44
N THR A 177 5.50 1.84 10.56
CA THR A 177 4.08 1.51 10.67
C THR A 177 3.40 1.92 11.98
N CYS A 178 4.16 2.39 12.99
CA CYS A 178 3.56 2.75 14.27
C CYS A 178 4.14 4.05 14.85
N PRO A 179 3.30 5.00 15.28
CA PRO A 179 3.79 6.14 16.06
C PRO A 179 4.42 5.59 17.36
N ALA A 180 5.64 6.01 17.61
CA ALA A 180 6.48 5.59 18.72
C ALA A 180 5.81 5.87 20.09
N GLY A 181 5.12 4.89 20.65
CA GLY A 181 4.39 5.06 21.91
C GLY A 181 4.38 3.87 22.85
N LEU A 182 4.73 2.68 22.40
CA LEU A 182 4.63 1.48 23.23
C LEU A 182 6.00 0.82 23.44
N ARG A 183 6.85 1.46 24.24
CA ARG A 183 7.92 0.73 24.93
C ARG A 183 7.36 0.25 26.26
N ALA A 184 7.20 -1.05 26.43
CA ALA A 184 7.29 -1.63 27.76
C ALA A 184 8.73 -1.38 28.21
N GLY A 185 8.92 -0.55 29.24
CA GLY A 185 10.18 -0.40 29.92
C GLY A 185 10.58 -1.71 30.63
N PRO A 186 11.84 -1.81 31.06
CA PRO A 186 12.33 -2.99 31.76
C PRO A 186 11.56 -3.26 33.05
#